data_ecd74ffc3bf18640ddc0ee6903e318c4
#
_entry.id   ecd74ffc3bf18640ddc0ee6903e318c4
#
_cell.length_a   1.000
_cell.length_b   1.000
_cell.length_c   1.000
_cell.angle_alpha   90.00
_cell.angle_beta   90.00
_cell.angle_gamma   90.00
#
_symmetry.space_group_name_H-M   'P 1'
#
loop_
_entity.id
_entity.type
_entity.pdbx_description
1 polymer ?
#
loop_
_entity_poly.entity_id
_entity_poly.type
_entity_poly.pdbx_seq_one_letter_code
_entity_poly.pdbx_strand_id
1 'polypeptide(L)'
;LSLHDALPISLEPFSFHEAVQFQSAYLSGYLADKYDTDAEGSAARANERIRQSTLNEFAKTVRGYDAVETEQDSIQLKHGEAKYALYPVWLLNTTWNGTKYFFAMNGQSGKFVGNLPSDKGKAWGIFFGVTILSLILVYLITLMLTEGGSFLIALIIALMIGGITVGSLLSQLKSVVQKNQASDYVKQDSMQLTQQDEIFLGKQIEKRPRMQQQPPQGGGAQPQRPR
;
A
#
# COMPACT_ATOMS: atom_id res chain seq x y z
N LEU A 1 -9.65 -16.81 3.62
CA LEU A 1 -10.12 -15.92 4.70
C LEU A 1 -11.52 -15.45 4.32
N SER A 2 -12.47 -15.74 5.20
CA SER A 2 -13.84 -15.25 5.04
C SER A 2 -13.85 -13.71 5.08
N LEU A 3 -14.78 -13.10 4.38
CA LEU A 3 -14.99 -11.65 4.44
C LEU A 3 -15.26 -11.20 5.89
N HIS A 4 -15.84 -12.08 6.69
CA HIS A 4 -16.13 -11.90 8.11
C HIS A 4 -14.87 -11.70 8.98
N ASP A 5 -13.74 -12.36 8.65
CA ASP A 5 -12.49 -12.22 9.40
C ASP A 5 -11.69 -10.96 9.03
N ALA A 6 -11.79 -10.53 7.78
CA ALA A 6 -11.02 -9.39 7.28
C ALA A 6 -11.66 -8.03 7.61
N LEU A 7 -12.98 -8.00 7.78
CA LEU A 7 -13.75 -6.78 7.97
C LEU A 7 -13.39 -6.02 9.25
N PRO A 8 -13.40 -6.64 10.45
CA PRO A 8 -13.06 -5.91 11.68
C PRO A 8 -11.68 -5.27 11.61
N ILE A 9 -10.69 -6.00 11.05
CA ILE A 9 -9.32 -5.54 10.90
C ILE A 9 -9.21 -4.36 9.92
N SER A 10 -10.01 -4.37 8.85
CA SER A 10 -10.01 -3.27 7.88
C SER A 10 -10.66 -2.00 8.41
N LEU A 11 -11.58 -2.14 9.37
CA LEU A 11 -12.30 -1.05 10.01
C LEU A 11 -11.56 -0.42 11.20
N GLU A 12 -10.50 -1.06 11.71
CA GLU A 12 -9.70 -0.51 12.80
C GLU A 12 -9.19 0.93 12.51
N PRO A 13 -8.92 1.74 13.54
CA PRO A 13 -8.94 1.41 14.96
C PRO A 13 -10.32 1.51 15.62
N PHE A 14 -10.52 0.74 16.69
CA PHE A 14 -11.61 0.88 17.63
C PHE A 14 -11.08 1.41 18.96
N SER A 15 -11.84 2.30 19.61
CA SER A 15 -11.49 2.85 20.92
C SER A 15 -11.92 1.91 22.05
N PHE A 16 -10.97 1.20 22.63
CA PHE A 16 -11.24 0.31 23.77
C PHE A 16 -11.52 1.09 25.07
N HIS A 17 -11.13 2.37 25.13
CA HIS A 17 -11.41 3.21 26.29
C HIS A 17 -12.89 3.55 26.45
N GLU A 18 -13.64 3.49 25.37
CA GLU A 18 -15.10 3.72 25.36
C GLU A 18 -15.89 2.44 25.60
N ALA A 19 -15.21 1.30 25.77
CA ALA A 19 -15.87 0.03 26.00
C ALA A 19 -16.55 0.02 27.37
N VAL A 20 -17.82 -0.37 27.38
CA VAL A 20 -18.65 -0.51 28.57
C VAL A 20 -18.97 -1.98 28.80
N GLN A 21 -19.37 -2.32 30.03
CA GLN A 21 -19.75 -3.69 30.34
C GLN A 21 -20.97 -4.11 29.49
N PHE A 22 -20.88 -5.29 28.91
CA PHE A 22 -21.94 -5.82 28.06
C PHE A 22 -23.26 -6.00 28.82
N GLN A 23 -24.34 -5.55 28.20
CA GLN A 23 -25.71 -5.79 28.61
C GLN A 23 -26.52 -6.27 27.37
N SER A 24 -27.37 -7.28 27.55
CA SER A 24 -28.17 -7.85 26.47
C SER A 24 -29.09 -6.80 25.79
N ALA A 25 -29.47 -5.75 26.52
CA ALA A 25 -30.24 -4.64 25.97
C ALA A 25 -29.54 -3.91 24.81
N TYR A 26 -28.21 -3.91 24.74
CA TYR A 26 -27.44 -3.30 23.66
C TYR A 26 -27.61 -4.02 22.31
N LEU A 27 -28.09 -5.26 22.31
CA LEU A 27 -28.37 -6.00 21.08
C LEU A 27 -29.77 -5.69 20.52
N SER A 28 -30.58 -4.93 21.22
CA SER A 28 -31.95 -4.62 20.74
C SER A 28 -31.87 -3.77 19.45
N GLY A 29 -32.44 -4.32 18.36
CA GLY A 29 -32.42 -3.67 17.05
C GLY A 29 -31.12 -3.88 16.23
N TYR A 30 -30.19 -4.66 16.73
CA TYR A 30 -28.94 -5.00 16.02
C TYR A 30 -28.81 -6.49 15.78
N LEU A 31 -28.11 -6.84 14.70
CA LEU A 31 -27.65 -8.21 14.49
C LEU A 31 -26.27 -8.36 15.15
N ALA A 32 -26.11 -9.45 15.90
CA ALA A 32 -24.81 -9.81 16.45
C ALA A 32 -24.27 -11.02 15.70
N ASP A 33 -23.05 -10.93 15.24
CA ASP A 33 -22.33 -12.05 14.65
C ASP A 33 -21.22 -12.52 15.59
N LYS A 34 -20.97 -13.82 15.58
CA LYS A 34 -19.96 -14.44 16.43
C LYS A 34 -18.69 -14.66 15.61
N TYR A 35 -17.56 -14.58 16.28
CA TYR A 35 -16.25 -14.89 15.70
C TYR A 35 -16.20 -16.33 15.14
N ASP A 36 -15.53 -16.49 14.01
CA ASP A 36 -15.28 -17.80 13.37
C ASP A 36 -14.06 -18.51 13.97
N THR A 37 -13.09 -17.73 14.46
CA THR A 37 -11.84 -18.24 15.04
C THR A 37 -11.76 -17.85 16.51
N ASP A 38 -11.52 -18.82 17.37
CA ASP A 38 -11.39 -18.59 18.81
C ASP A 38 -10.09 -17.83 19.19
N ALA A 39 -9.94 -17.51 20.47
CA ALA A 39 -8.81 -16.77 20.99
C ALA A 39 -7.48 -17.54 20.79
N GLU A 40 -7.49 -18.87 20.96
CA GLU A 40 -6.31 -19.71 20.82
C GLU A 40 -5.85 -19.77 19.35
N GLY A 41 -6.76 -20.01 18.41
CA GLY A 41 -6.47 -20.02 16.97
C GLY A 41 -6.01 -18.66 16.44
N SER A 42 -6.44 -17.55 17.08
CA SER A 42 -6.06 -16.19 16.70
C SER A 42 -4.73 -15.73 17.30
N ALA A 43 -4.25 -16.37 18.37
CA ALA A 43 -3.10 -15.89 19.15
C ALA A 43 -1.81 -15.78 18.32
N ALA A 44 -1.51 -16.77 17.49
CA ALA A 44 -0.31 -16.76 16.66
C ALA A 44 -0.31 -15.58 15.67
N ARG A 45 -1.46 -15.33 15.03
CA ARG A 45 -1.63 -14.20 14.09
C ARG A 45 -1.58 -12.85 14.79
N ALA A 46 -2.17 -12.75 15.99
CA ALA A 46 -2.12 -11.55 16.80
C ALA A 46 -0.68 -11.22 17.24
N ASN A 47 0.07 -12.21 17.70
CA ASN A 47 1.46 -12.06 18.10
C ASN A 47 2.35 -11.63 16.94
N GLU A 48 2.22 -12.24 15.75
CA GLU A 48 2.97 -11.83 14.58
C GLU A 48 2.60 -10.41 14.12
N ARG A 49 1.33 -10.04 14.19
CA ARG A 49 0.87 -8.69 13.88
C ARG A 49 1.46 -7.65 14.84
N ILE A 50 1.53 -7.95 16.14
CA ILE A 50 2.15 -7.08 17.15
C ILE A 50 3.65 -6.97 16.87
N ARG A 51 4.34 -8.10 16.64
CA ARG A 51 5.76 -8.13 16.33
C ARG A 51 6.11 -7.25 15.12
N GLN A 52 5.43 -7.46 13.99
CA GLN A 52 5.64 -6.68 12.77
C GLN A 52 5.36 -5.19 12.98
N SER A 53 4.30 -4.87 13.71
CA SER A 53 3.96 -3.48 14.01
C SER A 53 5.02 -2.81 14.89
N THR A 54 5.54 -3.53 15.88
CA THR A 54 6.61 -3.04 16.76
C THR A 54 7.88 -2.76 15.98
N LEU A 55 8.30 -3.68 15.11
CA LEU A 55 9.48 -3.49 14.24
C LEU A 55 9.32 -2.28 13.33
N ASN A 56 8.15 -2.12 12.71
CA ASN A 56 7.89 -0.99 11.83
C ASN A 56 7.88 0.35 12.58
N GLU A 57 7.30 0.41 13.77
CA GLU A 57 7.33 1.62 14.59
C GLU A 57 8.75 1.91 15.10
N PHE A 58 9.51 0.89 15.46
CA PHE A 58 10.91 1.03 15.84
C PHE A 58 11.76 1.56 14.68
N ALA A 59 11.61 1.01 13.47
CA ALA A 59 12.31 1.49 12.29
C ALA A 59 12.07 2.98 12.00
N LYS A 60 10.88 3.52 12.32
CA LYS A 60 10.57 4.95 12.18
C LYS A 60 11.33 5.85 13.16
N THR A 61 11.84 5.30 14.27
CA THR A 61 12.65 6.08 15.23
C THR A 61 14.07 6.29 14.73
N VAL A 62 14.56 5.43 13.84
CA VAL A 62 15.89 5.53 13.21
C VAL A 62 15.82 6.58 12.11
N ARG A 63 16.61 7.65 12.25
CA ARG A 63 16.64 8.78 11.32
C ARG A 63 18.02 8.94 10.69
N GLY A 64 18.08 9.52 9.49
CA GLY A 64 19.33 9.82 8.81
C GLY A 64 19.84 8.73 7.88
N TYR A 65 19.03 7.70 7.62
CA TYR A 65 19.35 6.60 6.71
C TYR A 65 18.26 6.45 5.65
N ASP A 66 18.66 6.08 4.42
CA ASP A 66 17.75 5.88 3.30
C ASP A 66 16.94 4.59 3.42
N ALA A 67 17.50 3.58 4.10
CA ALA A 67 16.86 2.30 4.37
C ALA A 67 17.29 1.76 5.73
N VAL A 68 16.36 1.14 6.42
CA VAL A 68 16.58 0.45 7.70
C VAL A 68 16.15 -0.98 7.54
N GLU A 69 17.06 -1.92 7.77
CA GLU A 69 16.78 -3.35 7.74
C GLU A 69 17.04 -3.94 9.12
N THR A 70 16.11 -4.77 9.59
CA THR A 70 16.24 -5.44 10.87
C THR A 70 17.01 -6.75 10.68
N GLU A 71 18.23 -6.82 11.16
CA GLU A 71 19.05 -8.02 11.08
C GLU A 71 18.61 -9.06 12.12
N GLN A 72 18.36 -8.62 13.35
CA GLN A 72 17.93 -9.49 14.44
C GLN A 72 16.98 -8.73 15.38
N ASP A 73 15.96 -9.40 15.87
CA ASP A 73 15.09 -8.90 16.92
C ASP A 73 14.95 -9.89 18.07
N SER A 74 14.69 -9.39 19.25
CA SER A 74 14.40 -10.16 20.45
C SER A 74 13.16 -9.67 21.18
N ILE A 75 12.10 -9.38 20.40
CA ILE A 75 10.84 -8.88 20.94
C ILE A 75 10.19 -9.92 21.83
N GLN A 76 10.07 -9.62 23.12
CA GLN A 76 9.39 -10.47 24.09
C GLN A 76 7.94 -10.01 24.26
N LEU A 77 7.01 -10.84 23.79
CA LEU A 77 5.59 -10.60 24.02
C LEU A 77 5.20 -11.13 25.39
N LYS A 78 4.60 -10.27 26.21
CA LYS A 78 4.00 -10.72 27.48
C LYS A 78 2.68 -11.44 27.18
N HIS A 79 2.32 -12.39 28.03
CA HIS A 79 1.03 -13.06 27.92
C HIS A 79 -0.10 -12.01 28.03
N GLY A 80 -0.90 -11.94 26.96
CA GLY A 80 -2.08 -11.12 26.91
C GLY A 80 -3.30 -11.86 27.45
N GLU A 81 -4.30 -11.12 27.88
CA GLU A 81 -5.61 -11.65 28.22
C GLU A 81 -6.56 -11.43 27.04
N ALA A 82 -7.16 -12.52 26.53
CA ALA A 82 -8.17 -12.41 25.49
C ALA A 82 -9.51 -11.97 26.11
N LYS A 83 -10.05 -10.86 25.63
CA LYS A 83 -11.38 -10.36 26.01
C LYS A 83 -12.28 -10.30 24.80
N TYR A 84 -13.53 -10.72 24.96
CA TYR A 84 -14.53 -10.61 23.93
C TYR A 84 -15.18 -9.24 24.00
N ALA A 85 -15.28 -8.57 22.85
CA ALA A 85 -15.93 -7.29 22.73
C ALA A 85 -16.87 -7.26 21.53
N LEU A 86 -17.97 -6.54 21.63
CA LEU A 86 -18.83 -6.22 20.51
C LEU A 86 -18.38 -4.90 19.89
N TYR A 87 -18.16 -4.92 18.58
CA TYR A 87 -17.79 -3.74 17.83
C TYR A 87 -18.98 -3.22 17.03
N PRO A 88 -19.27 -1.92 17.10
CA PRO A 88 -20.32 -1.32 16.31
C PRO A 88 -19.89 -1.21 14.85
N VAL A 89 -20.51 -1.96 13.97
CA VAL A 89 -20.22 -1.97 12.53
C VAL A 89 -21.51 -1.81 11.74
N TRP A 90 -21.51 -0.86 10.81
CA TRP A 90 -22.57 -0.71 9.84
C TRP A 90 -22.19 -1.47 8.57
N LEU A 91 -23.10 -2.35 8.11
CA LEU A 91 -22.91 -3.15 6.91
C LEU A 91 -23.96 -2.78 5.88
N LEU A 92 -23.53 -2.52 4.66
CA LEU A 92 -24.41 -2.28 3.52
C LEU A 92 -24.05 -3.24 2.39
N ASN A 93 -24.98 -4.12 2.07
CA ASN A 93 -24.91 -4.99 0.91
C ASN A 93 -25.85 -4.45 -0.15
N THR A 94 -25.35 -4.22 -1.36
CA THR A 94 -26.15 -3.76 -2.49
C THR A 94 -25.76 -4.47 -3.77
N THR A 95 -26.66 -4.47 -4.74
CA THR A 95 -26.37 -5.01 -6.07
C THR A 95 -26.62 -3.93 -7.10
N TRP A 96 -25.64 -3.68 -7.95
CA TRP A 96 -25.73 -2.73 -9.05
C TRP A 96 -25.17 -3.36 -10.34
N ASN A 97 -25.95 -3.29 -11.41
CA ASN A 97 -25.63 -3.92 -12.69
C ASN A 97 -25.24 -5.41 -12.57
N GLY A 98 -25.95 -6.17 -11.73
CA GLY A 98 -25.69 -7.59 -11.50
C GLY A 98 -24.46 -7.90 -10.64
N THR A 99 -23.70 -6.90 -10.23
CA THR A 99 -22.53 -7.05 -9.35
C THR A 99 -22.90 -6.70 -7.93
N LYS A 100 -22.50 -7.57 -6.99
CA LYS A 100 -22.71 -7.34 -5.56
C LYS A 100 -21.59 -6.44 -5.02
N TYR A 101 -21.99 -5.40 -4.30
CA TYR A 101 -21.10 -4.48 -3.61
C TYR A 101 -21.32 -4.59 -2.11
N PHE A 102 -20.24 -4.58 -1.39
CA PHE A 102 -20.21 -4.67 0.04
C PHE A 102 -19.50 -3.45 0.63
N PHE A 103 -20.14 -2.81 1.59
CA PHE A 103 -19.61 -1.66 2.29
C PHE A 103 -19.72 -1.87 3.78
N ALA A 104 -18.72 -1.41 4.52
CA ALA A 104 -18.72 -1.44 5.95
C ALA A 104 -18.19 -0.12 6.52
N MET A 105 -18.75 0.28 7.66
CA MET A 105 -18.34 1.48 8.36
C MET A 105 -18.17 1.19 9.84
N ASN A 106 -17.07 1.68 10.41
CA ASN A 106 -16.84 1.66 11.84
C ASN A 106 -17.82 2.62 12.53
N GLY A 107 -18.63 2.13 13.45
CA GLY A 107 -19.66 2.92 14.13
C GLY A 107 -19.10 3.93 15.14
N GLN A 108 -17.82 3.81 15.57
CA GLN A 108 -17.15 4.78 16.44
C GLN A 108 -16.47 5.89 15.66
N SER A 109 -15.63 5.51 14.67
CA SER A 109 -14.78 6.46 13.95
C SER A 109 -15.39 6.98 12.64
N GLY A 110 -16.46 6.35 12.13
CA GLY A 110 -17.00 6.64 10.81
C GLY A 110 -16.11 6.17 9.65
N LYS A 111 -15.02 5.44 9.95
CA LYS A 111 -14.13 4.93 8.91
C LYS A 111 -14.88 3.97 8.01
N PHE A 112 -14.86 4.26 6.72
CA PHE A 112 -15.60 3.54 5.70
C PHE A 112 -14.66 2.71 4.83
N VAL A 113 -15.03 1.48 4.55
CA VAL A 113 -14.34 0.58 3.61
C VAL A 113 -15.38 -0.10 2.72
N GLY A 114 -14.99 -0.38 1.48
CA GLY A 114 -15.89 -1.07 0.54
C GLY A 114 -15.31 -1.10 -0.87
N ASN A 115 -15.90 -1.93 -1.69
CA ASN A 115 -15.52 -2.04 -3.10
C ASN A 115 -16.39 -1.07 -3.91
N LEU A 116 -15.82 0.08 -4.26
CA LEU A 116 -16.52 1.06 -5.10
C LEU A 116 -16.52 0.60 -6.57
N PRO A 117 -17.68 0.69 -7.26
CA PRO A 117 -17.71 0.43 -8.68
C PRO A 117 -16.86 1.44 -9.43
N SER A 118 -15.88 0.97 -10.19
CA SER A 118 -15.15 1.82 -11.10
C SER A 118 -15.87 1.89 -12.45
N ASP A 119 -16.18 3.10 -12.89
CA ASP A 119 -16.71 3.34 -14.23
C ASP A 119 -15.55 3.26 -15.25
N LYS A 120 -15.43 2.09 -15.87
CA LYS A 120 -14.38 1.85 -16.87
C LYS A 120 -14.51 2.81 -18.07
N GLY A 121 -15.73 3.19 -18.44
CA GLY A 121 -15.94 4.14 -19.54
C GLY A 121 -15.38 5.52 -19.23
N LYS A 122 -15.64 6.04 -18.03
CA LYS A 122 -15.07 7.30 -17.57
C LYS A 122 -13.55 7.22 -17.41
N ALA A 123 -13.02 6.11 -16.90
CA ALA A 123 -11.58 5.92 -16.78
C ALA A 123 -10.88 5.97 -18.15
N TRP A 124 -11.43 5.29 -19.15
CA TRP A 124 -10.93 5.37 -20.54
C TRP A 124 -11.08 6.77 -21.16
N GLY A 125 -12.21 7.44 -20.91
CA GLY A 125 -12.43 8.83 -21.35
C GLY A 125 -11.38 9.79 -20.79
N ILE A 126 -11.07 9.68 -19.50
CA ILE A 126 -10.01 10.47 -18.85
C ILE A 126 -8.65 10.11 -19.42
N PHE A 127 -8.36 8.82 -19.62
CA PHE A 127 -7.10 8.36 -20.20
C PHE A 127 -6.86 9.00 -21.58
N PHE A 128 -7.79 8.86 -22.49
CA PHE A 128 -7.65 9.42 -23.84
C PHE A 128 -7.61 10.96 -23.81
N GLY A 129 -8.44 11.61 -23.01
CA GLY A 129 -8.45 13.06 -22.88
C GLY A 129 -7.11 13.62 -22.42
N VAL A 130 -6.56 13.06 -21.34
CA VAL A 130 -5.26 13.50 -20.80
C VAL A 130 -4.13 13.14 -21.76
N THR A 131 -4.16 11.95 -22.39
CA THR A 131 -3.13 11.55 -23.35
C THR A 131 -3.10 12.45 -24.58
N ILE A 132 -4.26 12.79 -25.16
CA ILE A 132 -4.32 13.68 -26.32
C ILE A 132 -3.85 15.10 -25.95
N LEU A 133 -4.31 15.63 -24.82
CA LEU A 133 -3.92 16.96 -24.38
C LEU A 133 -2.40 17.03 -24.10
N SER A 134 -1.85 16.04 -23.40
CA SER A 134 -0.41 15.98 -23.13
C SER A 134 0.42 15.74 -24.38
N LEU A 135 -0.09 14.97 -25.37
CA LEU A 135 0.56 14.78 -26.66
C LEU A 135 0.73 16.10 -27.42
N ILE A 136 -0.34 16.89 -27.49
CA ILE A 136 -0.31 18.19 -28.17
C ILE A 136 0.70 19.11 -27.46
N LEU A 137 0.65 19.19 -26.15
CA LEU A 137 1.51 20.07 -25.38
C LEU A 137 2.98 19.67 -25.49
N VAL A 138 3.30 18.39 -25.30
CA VAL A 138 4.69 17.88 -25.40
C VAL A 138 5.22 18.01 -26.83
N TYR A 139 4.39 17.76 -27.85
CA TYR A 139 4.78 17.92 -29.25
C TYR A 139 5.10 19.39 -29.59
N LEU A 140 4.31 20.33 -29.11
CA LEU A 140 4.60 21.77 -29.28
C LEU A 140 5.91 22.16 -28.59
N ILE A 141 6.19 21.64 -27.40
CA ILE A 141 7.46 21.87 -26.69
C ILE A 141 8.63 21.28 -27.48
N THR A 142 8.50 20.07 -28.00
CA THR A 142 9.58 19.45 -28.79
C THR A 142 9.85 20.19 -30.09
N LEU A 143 8.83 20.74 -30.74
CA LEU A 143 9.00 21.62 -31.91
C LEU A 143 9.77 22.90 -31.59
N MET A 144 9.56 23.47 -30.38
CA MET A 144 10.29 24.68 -29.98
C MET A 144 11.76 24.38 -29.61
N LEU A 145 12.06 23.21 -29.08
CA LEU A 145 13.39 22.86 -28.57
C LEU A 145 14.29 22.18 -29.62
N THR A 146 13.68 21.55 -30.64
CA THR A 146 14.42 20.80 -31.68
C THR A 146 13.90 21.17 -33.07
N GLU A 147 14.82 21.40 -34.00
CA GLU A 147 14.49 21.61 -35.42
C GLU A 147 13.87 20.32 -36.01
N GLY A 148 12.53 20.17 -35.88
CA GLY A 148 11.81 19.05 -36.47
C GLY A 148 11.02 18.16 -35.54
N GLY A 149 11.03 18.41 -34.22
CA GLY A 149 10.19 17.71 -33.23
C GLY A 149 10.10 16.18 -33.40
N SER A 150 10.19 15.42 -32.32
CA SER A 150 10.03 13.97 -32.39
C SER A 150 8.64 13.55 -31.92
N PHE A 151 7.77 13.20 -32.88
CA PHE A 151 6.41 12.70 -32.56
C PHE A 151 6.43 11.43 -31.71
N LEU A 152 7.38 10.52 -31.94
CA LEU A 152 7.49 9.27 -31.17
C LEU A 152 7.83 9.54 -29.70
N ILE A 153 8.74 10.47 -29.41
CA ILE A 153 9.09 10.83 -28.04
C ILE A 153 7.88 11.48 -27.34
N ALA A 154 7.20 12.41 -28.02
CA ALA A 154 6.00 13.04 -27.51
C ALA A 154 4.89 12.03 -27.20
N LEU A 155 4.69 11.04 -28.08
CA LEU A 155 3.71 9.97 -27.90
C LEU A 155 4.02 9.10 -26.67
N ILE A 156 5.27 8.68 -26.49
CA ILE A 156 5.67 7.86 -25.34
C ILE A 156 5.44 8.62 -24.02
N ILE A 157 5.85 9.89 -23.95
CA ILE A 157 5.67 10.73 -22.77
C ILE A 157 4.17 10.93 -22.48
N ALA A 158 3.35 11.19 -23.50
CA ALA A 158 1.91 11.37 -23.35
C ALA A 158 1.21 10.11 -22.82
N LEU A 159 1.57 8.93 -23.33
CA LEU A 159 1.05 7.65 -22.85
C LEU A 159 1.44 7.38 -21.39
N MET A 160 2.67 7.73 -20.99
CA MET A 160 3.09 7.63 -19.59
C MET A 160 2.28 8.55 -18.68
N ILE A 161 2.07 9.80 -19.06
CA ILE A 161 1.27 10.75 -18.28
C ILE A 161 -0.16 10.25 -18.13
N GLY A 162 -0.80 9.83 -19.22
CA GLY A 162 -2.15 9.26 -19.20
C GLY A 162 -2.26 8.02 -18.31
N GLY A 163 -1.30 7.09 -18.40
CA GLY A 163 -1.24 5.89 -17.58
C GLY A 163 -1.08 6.19 -16.09
N ILE A 164 -0.17 7.09 -15.73
CA ILE A 164 0.04 7.51 -14.34
C ILE A 164 -1.21 8.17 -13.78
N THR A 165 -1.87 9.05 -14.55
CA THR A 165 -3.08 9.76 -14.12
C THR A 165 -4.21 8.77 -13.81
N VAL A 166 -4.50 7.83 -14.71
CA VAL A 166 -5.56 6.83 -14.50
C VAL A 166 -5.18 5.86 -13.39
N GLY A 167 -3.92 5.41 -13.33
CA GLY A 167 -3.42 4.55 -12.25
C GLY A 167 -3.59 5.22 -10.88
N SER A 168 -3.28 6.51 -10.75
CA SER A 168 -3.49 7.29 -9.52
C SER A 168 -4.97 7.40 -9.15
N LEU A 169 -5.85 7.67 -10.11
CA LEU A 169 -7.29 7.74 -9.86
C LEU A 169 -7.86 6.40 -9.40
N LEU A 170 -7.46 5.30 -10.03
CA LEU A 170 -7.91 3.96 -9.66
C LEU A 170 -7.38 3.53 -8.29
N SER A 171 -6.16 3.92 -7.93
CA SER A 171 -5.56 3.60 -6.62
C SER A 171 -6.26 4.31 -5.46
N GLN A 172 -6.99 5.39 -5.71
CA GLN A 172 -7.78 6.09 -4.69
C GLN A 172 -9.09 5.36 -4.34
N LEU A 173 -9.51 4.39 -5.16
CA LEU A 173 -10.68 3.57 -4.84
C LEU A 173 -10.36 2.68 -3.64
N LYS A 174 -11.00 2.98 -2.51
CA LYS A 174 -10.81 2.23 -1.26
C LYS A 174 -11.42 0.84 -1.40
N SER A 175 -10.59 -0.18 -1.36
CA SER A 175 -11.02 -1.57 -1.29
C SER A 175 -10.87 -2.11 0.13
N VAL A 176 -11.58 -3.18 0.43
CA VAL A 176 -11.40 -3.93 1.68
C VAL A 176 -10.05 -4.63 1.60
N VAL A 177 -9.05 -4.10 2.29
CA VAL A 177 -7.70 -4.68 2.37
C VAL A 177 -7.44 -5.09 3.80
N GLN A 178 -6.96 -6.31 3.98
CA GLN A 178 -6.55 -6.78 5.30
C GLN A 178 -5.35 -5.97 5.79
N LYS A 179 -5.52 -5.31 6.93
CA LYS A 179 -4.45 -4.55 7.57
C LYS A 179 -3.63 -5.47 8.48
N ASN A 180 -2.37 -5.71 8.11
CA ASN A 180 -1.48 -6.60 8.87
C ASN A 180 -0.75 -5.88 10.02
N GLN A 181 -0.98 -4.58 10.20
CA GLN A 181 -0.31 -3.77 11.21
C GLN A 181 -1.28 -3.30 12.28
N ALA A 182 -0.82 -3.26 13.51
CA ALA A 182 -1.54 -2.72 14.67
C ALA A 182 -0.97 -1.36 15.13
N SER A 183 -0.29 -0.64 14.23
CA SER A 183 0.35 0.64 14.52
C SER A 183 -0.60 1.71 15.07
N ASP A 184 -1.89 1.64 14.72
CA ASP A 184 -2.91 2.57 15.21
C ASP A 184 -3.18 2.45 16.73
N TYR A 185 -2.74 1.35 17.35
CA TYR A 185 -2.89 1.10 18.78
C TYR A 185 -1.62 1.39 19.60
N VAL A 186 -0.53 1.76 18.92
CA VAL A 186 0.72 2.13 19.59
C VAL A 186 0.55 3.49 20.26
N LYS A 187 0.84 3.57 21.57
CA LYS A 187 0.88 4.85 22.28
C LYS A 187 2.09 5.64 21.81
N GLN A 188 1.90 6.91 21.49
CA GLN A 188 2.95 7.77 20.91
C GLN A 188 4.24 7.82 21.75
N ASP A 189 4.14 7.72 23.08
CA ASP A 189 5.28 7.81 24.02
C ASP A 189 5.80 6.43 24.45
N SER A 190 5.30 5.33 23.91
CA SER A 190 5.68 3.99 24.34
C SER A 190 7.01 3.50 23.74
N MET A 191 7.47 4.11 22.65
CA MET A 191 8.72 3.78 21.98
C MET A 191 9.85 4.70 22.49
N GLN A 192 10.27 4.50 23.74
CA GLN A 192 11.44 5.18 24.29
C GLN A 192 12.66 4.30 24.15
N LEU A 193 13.65 4.78 23.41
CA LEU A 193 14.97 4.14 23.35
C LEU A 193 15.70 4.43 24.65
N THR A 194 16.01 3.39 25.41
CA THR A 194 16.83 3.53 26.64
C THR A 194 18.31 3.64 26.34
N GLN A 195 18.73 3.12 25.19
CA GLN A 195 20.10 3.18 24.71
C GLN A 195 20.10 3.24 23.20
N GLN A 196 20.86 4.16 22.62
CA GLN A 196 21.10 4.28 21.20
C GLN A 196 22.59 4.41 20.97
N ASP A 197 23.20 3.34 20.45
CA ASP A 197 24.61 3.31 20.08
C ASP A 197 24.73 3.13 18.56
N GLU A 198 25.48 3.99 17.91
CA GLU A 198 25.79 3.86 16.49
C GLU A 198 27.18 3.23 16.33
N ILE A 199 27.23 2.03 15.79
CA ILE A 199 28.48 1.32 15.49
C ILE A 199 28.62 1.21 13.98
N PHE A 200 29.68 1.80 13.42
CA PHE A 200 29.99 1.64 12.02
C PHE A 200 30.53 0.24 11.76
N LEU A 201 29.70 -0.64 11.17
CA LEU A 201 30.07 -2.03 10.87
C LEU A 201 30.87 -2.17 9.58
N GLY A 202 30.79 -1.21 8.67
CA GLY A 202 31.52 -1.25 7.42
C GLY A 202 30.79 -0.54 6.28
N LYS A 203 31.51 -0.35 5.17
CA LYS A 203 30.95 0.19 3.93
C LYS A 203 30.98 -0.90 2.86
N GLN A 204 29.83 -1.41 2.47
CA GLN A 204 29.73 -2.32 1.34
C GLN A 204 29.63 -1.49 0.07
N ILE A 205 30.69 -1.50 -0.74
CA ILE A 205 30.72 -0.80 -2.03
C ILE A 205 30.35 -1.84 -3.11
N GLU A 206 29.11 -1.80 -3.57
CA GLU A 206 28.69 -2.57 -4.73
C GLU A 206 29.21 -1.89 -6.00
N LYS A 207 30.32 -2.38 -6.55
CA LYS A 207 30.81 -1.92 -7.85
C LYS A 207 29.93 -2.50 -8.94
N ARG A 208 28.98 -1.71 -9.45
CA ARG A 208 28.29 -2.08 -10.69
C ARG A 208 29.29 -2.02 -11.85
N PRO A 209 29.51 -3.11 -12.59
CA PRO A 209 30.39 -3.06 -13.76
C PRO A 209 29.84 -2.04 -14.75
N ARG A 210 30.66 -1.04 -15.06
CA ARG A 210 30.34 -0.08 -16.13
C ARG A 210 30.26 -0.88 -17.42
N MET A 211 29.12 -0.88 -18.11
CA MET A 211 29.02 -1.46 -19.43
C MET A 211 30.12 -0.82 -20.29
N GLN A 212 31.11 -1.61 -20.68
CA GLN A 212 32.10 -1.19 -21.67
C GLN A 212 31.33 -0.95 -22.97
N GLN A 213 31.30 0.30 -23.41
CA GLN A 213 30.91 0.63 -24.77
C GLN A 213 31.84 -0.15 -25.69
N GLN A 214 31.31 -1.12 -26.44
CA GLN A 214 32.07 -1.78 -27.49
C GLN A 214 32.56 -0.71 -28.46
N PRO A 215 33.88 -0.68 -28.76
CA PRO A 215 34.40 0.23 -29.78
C PRO A 215 33.72 -0.11 -31.12
N PRO A 216 33.45 0.90 -31.96
CA PRO A 216 32.85 0.68 -33.25
C PRO A 216 33.72 -0.29 -34.08
N GLN A 217 33.14 -1.38 -34.55
CA GLN A 217 33.81 -2.34 -35.46
C GLN A 217 34.19 -1.57 -36.71
N GLY A 218 35.46 -1.27 -36.86
CA GLY A 218 36.05 -0.71 -38.06
C GLY A 218 35.81 -1.63 -39.25
N GLY A 219 35.37 -1.04 -40.36
CA GLY A 219 35.05 -1.70 -41.61
C GLY A 219 36.18 -2.55 -42.12
N GLY A 220 35.82 -3.74 -42.57
CA GLY A 220 36.71 -4.71 -43.16
C GLY A 220 37.36 -4.20 -44.43
N ALA A 221 38.71 -4.22 -44.39
CA ALA A 221 39.54 -4.07 -45.59
C ALA A 221 39.44 -5.35 -46.44
N GLN A 222 39.03 -5.22 -47.67
CA GLN A 222 39.08 -6.30 -48.67
C GLN A 222 40.51 -6.72 -49.00
N PRO A 223 40.87 -7.99 -49.04
CA PRO A 223 42.17 -8.43 -49.51
C PRO A 223 42.23 -8.33 -51.05
N GLN A 224 43.22 -7.54 -51.54
CA GLN A 224 43.62 -7.53 -52.94
C GLN A 224 44.31 -8.85 -53.29
N ARG A 225 43.89 -9.47 -54.38
CA ARG A 225 44.56 -10.63 -54.98
C ARG A 225 45.87 -10.16 -55.69
N PRO A 226 46.98 -10.88 -55.56
CA PRO A 226 48.18 -10.66 -56.39
C PRO A 226 47.99 -11.39 -57.73
N ARG A 227 48.59 -10.76 -58.75
CA ARG A 227 48.84 -11.37 -60.08
C ARG A 227 49.99 -12.34 -60.01
#